data_ceb70a08a61c89cc498782f1fca7e269
#
_entry.id   ceb70a08a61c89cc498782f1fca7e269
#
_cell.length_a   1.000
_cell.length_b   1.000
_cell.length_c   1.000
_cell.angle_alpha   90.00
_cell.angle_beta   90.00
_cell.angle_gamma   90.00
#
_symmetry.space_group_name_H-M   'P 1'
#
loop_
_entity.id
_entity.type
_entity.pdbx_description
1 polymer ?
#
loop_
_entity_poly.entity_id
_entity_poly.type
_entity_poly.pdbx_seq_one_letter_code
_entity_poly.pdbx_strand_id
1 'polypeptide(L)'
;LLVIAEANLETHGTWTRADKINFDSAIPNDNMFWAPAVLDREKANVESYKNHVSIAAWSLGNESFGGSVLRDASLWIKSRDPNRFVHYEGVFNDRRYDVLTSDVESQMYTPPEKCEEFMRENPNRVFMLCEYSHAMGNSCGGLIDYIKLEEKYPNYAGGFIWDYMDQSLLLDGYLSSGGENGASPSDYYFCNNGLVFADGKESPKMQEVFHAYQPFKIHIDKKDIWIKNTSIDLDLGEFE
;
A
#
# COMPACT_ATOMS: atom_id res chain seq x y z
N LEU A 1 3.15 -14.68 -6.42
CA LEU A 1 2.72 -13.37 -5.93
C LEU A 1 3.17 -13.19 -4.49
N LEU A 2 3.87 -12.09 -4.19
CA LEU A 2 4.20 -11.69 -2.82
C LEU A 2 3.06 -10.85 -2.23
N VAL A 3 2.84 -10.98 -0.92
CA VAL A 3 1.74 -10.34 -0.21
C VAL A 3 2.29 -9.62 1.03
N ILE A 4 1.83 -8.42 1.28
CA ILE A 4 1.94 -7.75 2.58
C ILE A 4 0.61 -7.98 3.31
N ALA A 5 0.64 -8.67 4.43
CA ALA A 5 -0.56 -8.91 5.22
C ALA A 5 -0.75 -7.77 6.23
N GLU A 6 -1.87 -7.09 6.14
CA GLU A 6 -2.17 -5.92 6.97
C GLU A 6 -3.18 -6.25 8.06
N ALA A 7 -2.92 -5.75 9.26
CA ALA A 7 -3.84 -5.85 10.38
C ALA A 7 -5.04 -4.92 10.20
N ASN A 8 -6.19 -5.33 10.71
CA ASN A 8 -7.40 -4.52 10.70
C ASN A 8 -7.32 -3.42 11.78
N LEU A 9 -6.51 -2.40 11.49
CA LEU A 9 -6.34 -1.23 12.35
C LEU A 9 -6.38 0.03 11.48
N GLU A 10 -7.37 0.87 11.74
CA GLU A 10 -7.50 2.20 11.16
C GLU A 10 -8.22 3.12 12.11
N THR A 11 -7.67 4.33 12.31
CA THR A 11 -8.21 5.35 13.20
C THR A 11 -8.18 6.73 12.55
N HIS A 12 -8.31 6.76 11.24
CA HIS A 12 -8.17 7.91 10.37
C HIS A 12 -8.83 9.17 10.93
N GLY A 13 -8.09 10.26 10.92
CA GLY A 13 -8.58 11.59 11.28
C GLY A 13 -8.84 11.84 12.77
N THR A 14 -8.56 10.88 13.67
CA THR A 14 -8.77 11.08 15.10
C THR A 14 -7.95 12.22 15.69
N TRP A 15 -6.81 12.54 15.06
CA TRP A 15 -5.92 13.65 15.43
C TRP A 15 -6.27 14.98 14.77
N THR A 16 -7.18 14.98 13.79
CA THR A 16 -7.62 16.19 13.10
C THR A 16 -8.98 16.63 13.64
N ARG A 17 -9.04 17.82 14.19
CA ARG A 17 -10.28 18.40 14.66
C ARG A 17 -10.36 19.86 14.26
N ALA A 18 -11.37 20.21 13.46
CA ALA A 18 -11.60 21.58 13.02
C ALA A 18 -10.33 22.27 12.44
N ASP A 19 -9.71 21.62 11.45
CA ASP A 19 -8.50 22.10 10.76
C ASP A 19 -7.24 22.24 11.62
N LYS A 20 -7.26 21.67 12.84
CA LYS A 20 -6.11 21.66 13.74
C LYS A 20 -5.72 20.26 14.12
N ILE A 21 -4.42 20.00 14.15
CA ILE A 21 -3.90 18.75 14.71
C ILE A 21 -4.05 18.82 16.23
N ASN A 22 -4.76 17.83 16.79
CA ASN A 22 -4.90 17.66 18.23
C ASN A 22 -4.32 16.31 18.64
N PHE A 23 -3.11 16.32 19.15
CA PHE A 23 -2.41 15.12 19.59
C PHE A 23 -3.07 14.41 20.77
N ASP A 24 -3.88 15.11 21.56
CA ASP A 24 -4.60 14.50 22.70
C ASP A 24 -5.71 13.55 22.23
N SER A 25 -6.20 13.74 21.01
CA SER A 25 -7.21 12.88 20.39
C SER A 25 -6.63 11.84 19.44
N ALA A 26 -5.32 11.85 19.21
CA ALA A 26 -4.65 10.91 18.32
C ALA A 26 -4.71 9.47 18.86
N ILE A 27 -5.10 8.54 18.01
CA ILE A 27 -5.25 7.11 18.34
C ILE A 27 -4.38 6.29 17.36
N PRO A 28 -3.64 5.31 17.86
CA PRO A 28 -3.45 4.93 19.26
C PRO A 28 -2.44 5.82 20.01
N ASN A 29 -1.46 6.45 19.33
CA ASN A 29 -0.41 7.28 19.87
C ASN A 29 0.30 6.59 21.06
N ASP A 30 0.54 7.32 22.14
CA ASP A 30 1.10 6.79 23.40
C ASP A 30 0.03 6.34 24.40
N ASN A 31 -1.24 6.25 23.99
CA ASN A 31 -2.34 5.92 24.86
C ASN A 31 -2.44 4.39 25.08
N MET A 32 -1.88 3.92 26.16
CA MET A 32 -1.83 2.50 26.54
C MET A 32 -3.22 1.85 26.74
N PHE A 33 -4.30 2.62 26.80
CA PHE A 33 -5.67 2.08 26.79
C PHE A 33 -5.94 1.27 25.50
N TRP A 34 -5.37 1.70 24.37
CA TRP A 34 -5.56 1.06 23.07
C TRP A 34 -4.61 -0.12 22.82
N ALA A 35 -3.52 -0.24 23.61
CA ALA A 35 -2.48 -1.24 23.37
C ALA A 35 -3.03 -2.69 23.31
N PRO A 36 -3.96 -3.13 24.19
CA PRO A 36 -4.52 -4.48 24.09
C PRO A 36 -5.28 -4.72 22.79
N ALA A 37 -6.08 -3.74 22.34
CA ALA A 37 -6.89 -3.86 21.12
C ALA A 37 -6.00 -3.85 19.86
N VAL A 38 -4.97 -3.01 19.82
CA VAL A 38 -4.00 -2.99 18.73
C VAL A 38 -3.25 -4.32 18.67
N LEU A 39 -2.69 -4.76 19.78
CA LEU A 39 -1.92 -6.01 19.83
C LEU A 39 -2.78 -7.24 19.48
N ASP A 40 -4.05 -7.24 19.82
CA ASP A 40 -4.97 -8.32 19.45
C ASP A 40 -5.12 -8.44 17.93
N ARG A 41 -5.29 -7.31 17.23
CA ARG A 41 -5.37 -7.26 15.77
C ARG A 41 -4.09 -7.74 15.10
N GLU A 42 -2.94 -7.30 15.59
CA GLU A 42 -1.64 -7.75 15.09
C GLU A 42 -1.45 -9.25 15.28
N LYS A 43 -1.78 -9.75 16.45
CA LYS A 43 -1.74 -11.19 16.74
C LYS A 43 -2.67 -11.99 15.84
N ALA A 44 -3.89 -11.52 15.65
CA ALA A 44 -4.84 -12.18 14.76
C ALA A 44 -4.30 -12.27 13.34
N ASN A 45 -3.74 -11.19 12.81
CA ASN A 45 -3.11 -11.16 11.48
C ASN A 45 -1.95 -12.14 11.40
N VAL A 46 -0.94 -11.98 12.24
CA VAL A 46 0.29 -12.79 12.19
C VAL A 46 0.01 -14.26 12.44
N GLU A 47 -0.74 -14.62 13.49
CA GLU A 47 -1.00 -16.02 13.84
C GLU A 47 -1.85 -16.73 12.80
N SER A 48 -2.75 -16.02 12.12
CA SER A 48 -3.58 -16.60 11.04
C SER A 48 -2.77 -16.89 9.78
N TYR A 49 -1.81 -16.02 9.44
CA TYR A 49 -1.19 -16.05 8.11
C TYR A 49 0.30 -16.44 8.10
N LYS A 50 0.98 -16.55 9.26
CA LYS A 50 2.43 -16.84 9.36
C LYS A 50 2.93 -18.04 8.56
N ASN A 51 2.06 -19.02 8.30
CA ASN A 51 2.41 -20.24 7.58
C ASN A 51 2.27 -20.11 6.05
N HIS A 52 1.80 -18.97 5.55
CA HIS A 52 1.72 -18.72 4.11
C HIS A 52 3.05 -18.19 3.59
N VAL A 53 3.68 -18.95 2.70
CA VAL A 53 4.99 -18.58 2.12
C VAL A 53 4.94 -17.34 1.23
N SER A 54 3.77 -16.96 0.74
CA SER A 54 3.55 -15.75 -0.04
C SER A 54 3.63 -14.46 0.79
N ILE A 55 3.48 -14.54 2.12
CA ILE A 55 3.60 -13.36 2.98
C ILE A 55 5.06 -12.91 3.02
N ALA A 56 5.33 -11.74 2.49
CA ALA A 56 6.65 -11.13 2.48
C ALA A 56 6.87 -10.17 3.67
N ALA A 57 5.79 -9.55 4.14
CA ALA A 57 5.84 -8.54 5.20
C ALA A 57 4.53 -8.49 6.00
N TRP A 58 4.62 -7.87 7.17
CA TRP A 58 3.49 -7.54 8.02
C TRP A 58 3.28 -6.02 8.03
N SER A 59 2.03 -5.58 7.85
CA SER A 59 1.65 -4.18 7.99
C SER A 59 0.81 -3.98 9.24
N LEU A 60 1.13 -2.94 10.01
CA LEU A 60 0.46 -2.64 11.27
C LEU A 60 -0.95 -2.06 11.09
N GLY A 61 -1.32 -1.70 9.89
CA GLY A 61 -2.61 -1.08 9.59
C GLY A 61 -2.48 0.15 8.73
N ASN A 62 -3.54 0.94 8.70
CA ASN A 62 -3.69 2.08 7.84
C ASN A 62 -4.07 3.34 8.63
N GLU A 63 -3.57 4.48 8.18
CA GLU A 63 -3.98 5.85 8.57
C GLU A 63 -4.32 6.01 10.07
N SER A 64 -3.47 5.44 10.91
CA SER A 64 -3.50 5.63 12.36
C SER A 64 -2.34 6.49 12.81
N PHE A 65 -2.48 7.16 13.95
CA PHE A 65 -1.38 7.96 14.46
C PHE A 65 -0.28 7.06 15.02
N GLY A 66 0.99 7.37 14.75
CA GLY A 66 2.16 6.65 15.26
C GLY A 66 2.18 6.50 16.79
N GLY A 67 3.34 6.54 17.40
CA GLY A 67 3.51 6.49 18.84
C GLY A 67 3.98 5.14 19.39
N SER A 68 4.09 5.08 20.72
CA SER A 68 4.66 3.92 21.42
C SER A 68 3.82 2.65 21.29
N VAL A 69 2.50 2.77 21.13
CA VAL A 69 1.62 1.60 21.00
C VAL A 69 1.92 0.82 19.71
N LEU A 70 2.08 1.52 18.59
CA LEU A 70 2.44 0.88 17.31
C LEU A 70 3.88 0.39 17.29
N ARG A 71 4.82 1.14 17.92
CA ARG A 71 6.18 0.64 18.12
C ARG A 71 6.20 -0.70 18.88
N ASP A 72 5.45 -0.82 19.96
CA ASP A 72 5.43 -2.03 20.78
C ASP A 72 4.76 -3.19 20.03
N ALA A 73 3.75 -2.91 19.23
CA ALA A 73 3.14 -3.88 18.33
C ALA A 73 4.15 -4.39 17.27
N SER A 74 4.89 -3.50 16.64
CA SER A 74 5.98 -3.85 15.70
C SER A 74 7.05 -4.72 16.38
N LEU A 75 7.50 -4.34 17.55
CA LEU A 75 8.49 -5.11 18.31
C LEU A 75 7.98 -6.51 18.66
N TRP A 76 6.69 -6.65 18.99
CA TRP A 76 6.08 -7.96 19.19
C TRP A 76 6.12 -8.79 17.89
N ILE A 77 5.73 -8.23 16.75
CA ILE A 77 5.78 -8.93 15.45
C ILE A 77 7.21 -9.38 15.15
N LYS A 78 8.20 -8.49 15.25
CA LYS A 78 9.62 -8.80 15.02
C LYS A 78 10.15 -9.90 15.95
N SER A 79 9.65 -9.97 17.17
CA SER A 79 10.00 -11.05 18.09
C SER A 79 9.33 -12.38 17.72
N ARG A 80 8.14 -12.34 17.13
CA ARG A 80 7.36 -13.51 16.75
C ARG A 80 7.76 -14.08 15.39
N ASP A 81 8.08 -13.21 14.45
CA ASP A 81 8.52 -13.53 13.09
C ASP A 81 9.69 -12.63 12.68
N PRO A 82 10.92 -12.99 13.02
CA PRO A 82 12.09 -12.17 12.75
C PRO A 82 12.54 -12.18 11.29
N ASN A 83 11.93 -13.00 10.43
CA ASN A 83 12.35 -13.18 9.05
C ASN A 83 11.61 -12.27 8.06
N ARG A 84 10.49 -11.67 8.49
CA ARG A 84 9.69 -10.77 7.66
C ARG A 84 9.79 -9.36 8.20
N PHE A 85 9.86 -8.39 7.28
CA PHE A 85 9.89 -6.99 7.70
C PHE A 85 8.51 -6.50 8.13
N VAL A 86 8.50 -5.44 8.94
CA VAL A 86 7.28 -4.77 9.38
C VAL A 86 7.16 -3.43 8.65
N HIS A 87 6.00 -3.19 8.12
CA HIS A 87 5.60 -1.98 7.42
C HIS A 87 4.61 -1.17 8.24
N TYR A 88 4.76 0.14 8.20
CA TYR A 88 3.74 1.09 8.63
C TYR A 88 4.00 2.46 8.00
N GLU A 89 2.97 3.06 7.39
CA GLU A 89 3.09 4.35 6.70
C GLU A 89 3.02 5.55 7.67
N GLY A 90 2.19 5.47 8.70
CA GLY A 90 1.90 6.59 9.60
C GLY A 90 3.05 7.04 10.51
N VAL A 91 4.26 6.46 10.36
CA VAL A 91 5.45 6.89 11.10
C VAL A 91 5.81 8.36 10.86
N PHE A 92 5.37 8.95 9.76
CA PHE A 92 5.60 10.39 9.50
C PHE A 92 4.86 11.29 10.48
N ASN A 93 3.78 10.83 11.09
CA ASN A 93 3.04 11.57 12.11
C ASN A 93 3.82 11.69 13.43
N ASP A 94 4.65 10.68 13.74
CA ASP A 94 5.48 10.65 14.94
C ASP A 94 6.82 9.95 14.70
N ARG A 95 7.83 10.70 14.34
CA ARG A 95 9.17 10.20 14.02
C ARG A 95 9.99 9.71 15.21
N ARG A 96 9.49 9.86 16.46
CA ARG A 96 10.22 9.38 17.66
C ARG A 96 10.53 7.89 17.61
N TYR A 97 9.68 7.11 16.97
CA TYR A 97 9.79 5.65 16.92
C TYR A 97 9.94 5.08 15.51
N ASP A 98 10.22 5.92 14.52
CA ASP A 98 10.24 5.60 13.09
C ASP A 98 10.84 4.22 12.79
N VAL A 99 12.14 4.05 12.93
CA VAL A 99 12.84 2.80 12.59
C VAL A 99 12.52 1.61 13.50
N LEU A 100 11.91 1.86 14.65
CA LEU A 100 11.42 0.80 15.53
C LEU A 100 10.05 0.30 15.12
N THR A 101 9.26 1.17 14.49
CA THR A 101 7.88 0.90 14.07
C THR A 101 7.83 0.33 12.65
N SER A 102 8.58 0.91 11.72
CA SER A 102 8.60 0.44 10.33
C SER A 102 10.02 0.25 9.82
N ASP A 103 10.26 -0.89 9.14
CA ASP A 103 11.56 -1.18 8.54
C ASP A 103 11.78 -0.40 7.23
N VAL A 104 10.70 0.13 6.65
CA VAL A 104 10.72 0.88 5.40
C VAL A 104 10.12 2.27 5.59
N GLU A 105 10.53 3.23 4.79
CA GLU A 105 9.78 4.46 4.61
C GLU A 105 8.63 4.16 3.66
N SER A 106 7.42 4.47 4.09
CA SER A 106 6.23 4.25 3.30
C SER A 106 5.41 5.52 3.24
N GLN A 107 4.90 5.84 2.07
CA GLN A 107 4.10 7.04 1.85
C GLN A 107 2.91 6.73 0.94
N MET A 108 1.91 7.61 0.95
CA MET A 108 0.74 7.54 0.08
C MET A 108 0.79 8.67 -0.95
N TYR A 109 0.51 8.36 -2.21
CA TYR A 109 0.28 9.31 -3.30
C TYR A 109 1.39 10.34 -3.51
N THR A 110 2.58 10.07 -3.02
CA THR A 110 3.74 10.97 -3.21
C THR A 110 4.13 11.00 -4.68
N PRO A 111 4.24 12.19 -5.31
CA PRO A 111 4.63 12.30 -6.71
C PRO A 111 6.02 11.74 -7.00
N PRO A 112 6.29 11.24 -8.22
CA PRO A 112 7.56 10.61 -8.58
C PRO A 112 8.79 11.45 -8.24
N GLU A 113 8.72 12.78 -8.45
CA GLU A 113 9.84 13.69 -8.19
C GLU A 113 10.18 13.77 -6.69
N LYS A 114 9.15 13.65 -5.83
CA LYS A 114 9.33 13.66 -4.37
C LYS A 114 9.81 12.30 -3.86
N CYS A 115 9.37 11.20 -4.48
CA CYS A 115 9.93 9.88 -4.23
C CYS A 115 11.44 9.87 -4.56
N GLU A 116 11.80 10.41 -5.72
CA GLU A 116 13.19 10.53 -6.16
C GLU A 116 14.04 11.39 -5.20
N GLU A 117 13.51 12.54 -4.78
CA GLU A 117 14.17 13.42 -3.80
C GLU A 117 14.47 12.66 -2.51
N PHE A 118 13.46 11.98 -1.94
CA PHE A 118 13.64 11.20 -0.71
C PHE A 118 14.71 10.12 -0.86
N MET A 119 14.63 9.31 -1.93
CA MET A 119 15.55 8.19 -2.13
C MET A 119 17.00 8.64 -2.34
N ARG A 120 17.20 9.77 -3.01
CA ARG A 120 18.51 10.38 -3.20
C ARG A 120 19.12 10.86 -1.87
N GLU A 121 18.29 11.44 -1.00
CA GLU A 121 18.72 11.95 0.30
C GLU A 121 18.90 10.85 1.34
N ASN A 122 18.21 9.71 1.15
CA ASN A 122 18.20 8.58 2.08
C ASN A 122 18.58 7.25 1.40
N PRO A 123 19.79 7.12 0.84
CA PRO A 123 20.16 5.98 -0.01
C PRO A 123 20.17 4.62 0.71
N ASN A 124 20.21 4.62 2.05
CA ASN A 124 20.20 3.42 2.88
C ASN A 124 18.81 3.08 3.46
N ARG A 125 17.79 3.87 3.14
CA ARG A 125 16.41 3.64 3.57
C ARG A 125 15.62 3.09 2.40
N VAL A 126 15.02 1.92 2.57
CA VAL A 126 14.07 1.38 1.59
C VAL A 126 12.83 2.27 1.58
N PHE A 127 12.37 2.62 0.40
CA PHE A 127 11.19 3.45 0.18
C PHE A 127 10.14 2.68 -0.64
N MET A 128 8.89 2.78 -0.24
CA MET A 128 7.77 2.25 -1.01
C MET A 128 6.55 3.16 -0.91
N LEU A 129 5.64 3.02 -1.87
CA LEU A 129 4.32 3.65 -1.82
C LEU A 129 3.29 2.60 -1.43
N CYS A 130 2.77 2.67 -0.20
CA CYS A 130 1.71 1.74 0.22
C CYS A 130 0.42 1.99 -0.55
N GLU A 131 0.23 3.22 -1.04
CA GLU A 131 -0.84 3.57 -1.97
C GLU A 131 -0.35 4.57 -3.00
N TYR A 132 -0.68 4.34 -4.26
CA TYR A 132 -0.45 5.32 -5.32
C TYR A 132 -1.47 5.16 -6.46
N SER A 133 -1.52 6.14 -7.35
CA SER A 133 -2.36 6.11 -8.56
C SER A 133 -3.81 5.72 -8.26
N HIS A 134 -4.42 6.40 -7.29
CA HIS A 134 -5.83 6.20 -6.89
C HIS A 134 -6.75 6.01 -8.09
N ALA A 135 -7.33 4.81 -8.21
CA ALA A 135 -8.00 4.38 -9.44
C ALA A 135 -9.48 4.75 -9.53
N MET A 136 -9.95 5.69 -8.71
CA MET A 136 -11.33 6.18 -8.76
C MET A 136 -11.58 6.99 -10.03
N GLY A 137 -12.68 6.71 -10.73
CA GLY A 137 -13.10 7.46 -11.91
C GLY A 137 -12.13 7.37 -13.09
N ASN A 138 -11.93 8.48 -13.77
CA ASN A 138 -10.98 8.59 -14.89
C ASN A 138 -9.59 8.99 -14.36
N SER A 139 -8.81 8.02 -13.95
CA SER A 139 -7.55 8.19 -13.25
C SER A 139 -6.55 7.09 -13.60
N CYS A 140 -5.53 6.88 -12.76
CA CYS A 140 -4.52 5.84 -12.87
C CYS A 140 -3.56 6.02 -14.07
N GLY A 141 -3.34 7.26 -14.53
CA GLY A 141 -2.34 7.58 -15.54
C GLY A 141 -0.96 7.88 -14.93
N GLY A 142 0.08 7.81 -15.76
CA GLY A 142 1.45 8.17 -15.37
C GLY A 142 2.18 7.11 -14.54
N LEU A 143 1.70 5.87 -14.47
CA LEU A 143 2.34 4.77 -13.77
C LEU A 143 3.79 4.55 -14.21
N ILE A 144 4.06 4.74 -15.49
CA ILE A 144 5.40 4.54 -16.05
C ILE A 144 6.48 5.42 -15.39
N ASP A 145 6.11 6.57 -14.84
CA ASP A 145 7.09 7.45 -14.19
C ASP A 145 7.51 6.91 -12.81
N TYR A 146 6.63 6.18 -12.13
CA TYR A 146 6.99 5.43 -10.92
C TYR A 146 7.83 4.20 -11.26
N ILE A 147 7.48 3.45 -12.31
CA ILE A 147 8.23 2.26 -12.73
C ILE A 147 9.67 2.61 -13.15
N LYS A 148 9.90 3.77 -13.74
CA LYS A 148 11.26 4.25 -14.05
C LYS A 148 12.13 4.45 -12.80
N LEU A 149 11.53 4.70 -11.64
CA LEU A 149 12.27 4.84 -10.39
C LEU A 149 12.90 3.51 -9.95
N GLU A 150 12.26 2.37 -10.23
CA GLU A 150 12.79 1.03 -9.93
C GLU A 150 14.13 0.76 -10.64
N GLU A 151 14.27 1.26 -11.86
CA GLU A 151 15.52 1.11 -12.63
C GLU A 151 16.64 2.02 -12.12
N LYS A 152 16.28 3.13 -11.51
CA LYS A 152 17.20 4.21 -11.13
C LYS A 152 17.66 4.10 -9.67
N TYR A 153 16.78 3.65 -8.79
CA TYR A 153 16.97 3.65 -7.34
C TYR A 153 16.83 2.25 -6.75
N PRO A 154 17.93 1.60 -6.35
CA PRO A 154 17.88 0.24 -5.78
C PRO A 154 17.18 0.16 -4.42
N ASN A 155 16.96 1.30 -3.77
CA ASN A 155 16.21 1.42 -2.53
C ASN A 155 14.71 1.72 -2.73
N TYR A 156 14.22 1.72 -3.99
CA TYR A 156 12.78 1.80 -4.29
C TYR A 156 12.17 0.39 -4.35
N ALA A 157 11.22 0.11 -3.50
CA ALA A 157 10.53 -1.17 -3.45
C ALA A 157 9.19 -1.21 -4.22
N GLY A 158 8.92 -0.17 -5.02
CA GLY A 158 7.69 -0.09 -5.80
C GLY A 158 6.50 0.48 -5.02
N GLY A 159 5.30 0.12 -5.43
CA GLY A 159 4.08 0.62 -4.82
C GLY A 159 2.86 -0.24 -5.11
N PHE A 160 1.77 0.06 -4.40
CA PHE A 160 0.48 -0.59 -4.54
C PHE A 160 -0.56 0.40 -5.05
N ILE A 161 -1.24 0.06 -6.13
CA ILE A 161 -2.33 0.88 -6.66
C ILE A 161 -3.54 0.78 -5.72
N TRP A 162 -4.08 1.91 -5.32
CA TRP A 162 -5.36 1.95 -4.61
C TRP A 162 -6.52 2.12 -5.59
N ASP A 163 -7.38 1.08 -5.82
CA ASP A 163 -7.20 -0.28 -5.34
C ASP A 163 -7.43 -1.28 -6.49
N TYR A 164 -7.55 -2.56 -6.17
CA TYR A 164 -7.67 -3.60 -7.17
C TYR A 164 -9.10 -3.77 -7.71
N MET A 165 -10.12 -3.82 -6.83
CA MET A 165 -11.48 -4.14 -7.21
C MET A 165 -12.48 -3.19 -6.55
N ASP A 166 -13.43 -2.67 -7.33
CA ASP A 166 -14.55 -1.92 -6.78
C ASP A 166 -15.27 -2.70 -5.68
N GLN A 167 -15.57 -2.04 -4.57
CA GLN A 167 -16.17 -2.63 -3.37
C GLN A 167 -17.70 -2.48 -3.35
N SER A 168 -18.33 -2.22 -4.50
CA SER A 168 -19.78 -2.15 -4.65
C SER A 168 -20.45 -3.48 -4.35
N LEU A 169 -21.62 -3.43 -3.75
CA LEU A 169 -22.45 -4.59 -3.46
C LEU A 169 -23.50 -4.81 -4.55
N LEU A 170 -23.73 -6.05 -4.93
CA LEU A 170 -24.83 -6.41 -5.83
C LEU A 170 -26.13 -6.47 -5.02
N LEU A 171 -27.01 -5.51 -5.22
CA LEU A 171 -28.31 -5.41 -4.58
C LEU A 171 -29.39 -5.33 -5.64
N ASP A 172 -30.39 -6.18 -5.57
CA ASP A 172 -31.56 -6.19 -6.47
C ASP A 172 -31.21 -6.16 -7.98
N GLY A 173 -30.07 -6.76 -8.33
CA GLY A 173 -29.62 -6.87 -9.73
C GLY A 173 -28.81 -5.69 -10.26
N TYR A 174 -28.44 -4.72 -9.43
CA TYR A 174 -27.53 -3.63 -9.77
C TYR A 174 -26.41 -3.48 -8.74
N LEU A 175 -25.29 -2.87 -9.16
CA LEU A 175 -24.16 -2.57 -8.26
C LEU A 175 -24.45 -1.26 -7.53
N SER A 176 -24.49 -1.34 -6.19
CA SER A 176 -24.72 -0.22 -5.30
C SER A 176 -23.42 0.28 -4.69
N SER A 177 -23.20 1.57 -4.72
CA SER A 177 -22.04 2.23 -4.12
C SER A 177 -22.24 2.65 -2.66
N GLY A 178 -23.28 2.20 -2.00
CA GLY A 178 -23.48 2.40 -0.56
C GLY A 178 -24.69 3.25 -0.24
N GLY A 179 -24.73 4.55 -0.52
CA GLY A 179 -25.82 5.45 -0.16
C GLY A 179 -27.21 4.99 -0.61
N GLU A 180 -27.31 4.34 -1.77
CA GLU A 180 -28.53 3.81 -2.33
C GLU A 180 -29.14 2.64 -1.53
N ASN A 181 -28.34 1.92 -0.76
CA ASN A 181 -28.79 0.80 0.06
C ASN A 181 -29.27 1.22 1.45
N GLY A 182 -29.42 2.53 1.70
CA GLY A 182 -29.83 3.09 2.96
C GLY A 182 -28.71 3.28 3.98
N ALA A 183 -27.43 3.02 3.60
CA ALA A 183 -26.29 3.35 4.45
C ALA A 183 -26.18 4.87 4.60
N SER A 184 -26.08 5.35 5.84
CA SER A 184 -25.94 6.76 6.15
C SER A 184 -25.15 6.94 7.45
N PRO A 185 -24.10 7.76 7.48
CA PRO A 185 -23.56 8.52 6.35
C PRO A 185 -22.92 7.63 5.26
N SER A 186 -22.71 8.21 4.06
CA SER A 186 -22.09 7.53 2.91
C SER A 186 -21.14 8.50 2.21
N ASP A 187 -19.99 7.99 1.79
CA ASP A 187 -19.00 8.70 0.97
C ASP A 187 -19.24 8.50 -0.54
N TYR A 188 -20.47 8.15 -0.90
CA TYR A 188 -20.92 7.97 -2.30
C TYR A 188 -20.05 6.95 -3.07
N TYR A 189 -19.28 7.44 -4.05
CA TYR A 189 -18.53 6.60 -5.00
C TYR A 189 -17.15 6.15 -4.46
N PHE A 190 -16.79 6.47 -3.23
CA PHE A 190 -15.48 6.12 -2.66
C PHE A 190 -15.23 4.62 -2.48
N CYS A 191 -16.23 3.79 -2.69
CA CYS A 191 -16.06 2.35 -2.79
C CYS A 191 -15.70 1.85 -4.21
N ASN A 192 -15.68 2.76 -5.22
CA ASN A 192 -15.44 2.44 -6.62
C ASN A 192 -14.06 2.93 -7.06
N ASN A 193 -13.02 2.37 -6.45
CA ASN A 193 -11.63 2.73 -6.67
C ASN A 193 -10.87 1.67 -7.47
N GLY A 194 -11.56 0.63 -7.95
CA GLY A 194 -10.95 -0.56 -8.51
C GLY A 194 -10.36 -0.38 -9.91
N LEU A 195 -9.28 -1.12 -10.16
CA LEU A 195 -8.80 -1.41 -11.52
C LEU A 195 -9.75 -2.34 -12.25
N VAL A 196 -10.47 -3.17 -11.53
CA VAL A 196 -11.56 -3.99 -12.03
C VAL A 196 -12.86 -3.59 -11.35
N PHE A 197 -13.96 -3.75 -12.09
CA PHE A 197 -15.29 -3.50 -11.55
C PHE A 197 -15.68 -4.57 -10.51
N ALA A 198 -16.68 -4.31 -9.69
CA ALA A 198 -17.15 -5.23 -8.67
C ALA A 198 -17.65 -6.59 -9.22
N ASP A 199 -18.01 -6.66 -10.51
CA ASP A 199 -18.35 -7.92 -11.20
C ASP A 199 -17.12 -8.65 -11.76
N GLY A 200 -15.91 -8.17 -11.49
CA GLY A 200 -14.65 -8.75 -11.92
C GLY A 200 -14.21 -8.39 -13.35
N LYS A 201 -14.96 -7.55 -14.05
CA LYS A 201 -14.55 -7.10 -15.38
C LYS A 201 -13.47 -6.02 -15.30
N GLU A 202 -12.53 -6.08 -16.21
CA GLU A 202 -11.47 -5.07 -16.32
C GLU A 202 -12.05 -3.70 -16.68
N SER A 203 -11.61 -2.69 -15.96
CA SER A 203 -11.90 -1.30 -16.34
C SER A 203 -10.91 -0.82 -17.40
N PRO A 204 -11.18 0.28 -18.12
CA PRO A 204 -10.25 0.85 -19.09
C PRO A 204 -8.86 1.17 -18.51
N LYS A 205 -8.75 1.40 -17.20
CA LYS A 205 -7.49 1.67 -16.48
C LYS A 205 -6.50 0.51 -16.55
N MET A 206 -6.99 -0.73 -16.69
CA MET A 206 -6.15 -1.91 -16.81
C MET A 206 -5.18 -1.85 -18.01
N GLN A 207 -5.50 -1.10 -19.06
CA GLN A 207 -4.59 -0.91 -20.20
C GLN A 207 -3.30 -0.19 -19.79
N GLU A 208 -3.41 0.84 -18.94
CA GLU A 208 -2.24 1.53 -18.40
C GLU A 208 -1.43 0.61 -17.49
N VAL A 209 -2.10 -0.17 -16.64
CA VAL A 209 -1.45 -1.14 -15.74
C VAL A 209 -0.71 -2.21 -16.53
N PHE A 210 -1.33 -2.81 -17.54
CA PHE A 210 -0.69 -3.79 -18.41
C PHE A 210 0.54 -3.23 -19.09
N HIS A 211 0.48 -1.99 -19.56
CA HIS A 211 1.62 -1.34 -20.19
C HIS A 211 2.75 -1.06 -19.19
N ALA A 212 2.42 -0.49 -18.04
CA ALA A 212 3.42 -0.10 -17.04
C ALA A 212 4.08 -1.31 -16.37
N TYR A 213 3.31 -2.37 -16.10
CA TYR A 213 3.76 -3.56 -15.35
C TYR A 213 4.25 -4.71 -16.24
N GLN A 214 4.50 -4.45 -17.53
CA GLN A 214 5.08 -5.46 -18.41
C GLN A 214 6.40 -6.00 -17.85
N PRO A 215 6.57 -7.33 -17.73
CA PRO A 215 7.79 -7.94 -17.20
C PRO A 215 8.96 -7.91 -18.17
N PHE A 216 8.82 -7.20 -19.29
CA PHE A 216 9.84 -7.01 -20.30
C PHE A 216 9.69 -5.66 -20.99
N LYS A 217 10.78 -5.17 -21.56
CA LYS A 217 10.78 -3.95 -22.39
C LYS A 217 11.28 -4.27 -23.77
N ILE A 218 10.59 -3.75 -24.78
CA ILE A 218 10.96 -3.92 -26.19
C ILE A 218 11.58 -2.62 -26.68
N HIS A 219 12.77 -2.71 -27.22
CA HIS A 219 13.45 -1.61 -27.92
C HIS A 219 13.60 -1.97 -29.38
N ILE A 220 13.16 -1.09 -30.26
CA ILE A 220 13.25 -1.25 -31.70
C ILE A 220 14.21 -0.20 -32.24
N ASP A 221 15.32 -0.66 -32.83
CA ASP A 221 16.21 0.13 -33.63
C ASP A 221 15.94 -0.19 -35.12
N LYS A 222 16.54 0.58 -36.04
CA LYS A 222 16.34 0.43 -37.51
C LYS A 222 16.61 -0.98 -38.05
N LYS A 223 17.38 -1.79 -37.35
CA LYS A 223 17.81 -3.12 -37.79
C LYS A 223 17.56 -4.23 -36.79
N ASP A 224 17.38 -3.91 -35.52
CA ASP A 224 17.36 -4.88 -34.44
C ASP A 224 16.19 -4.65 -33.50
N ILE A 225 15.67 -5.72 -32.94
CA ILE A 225 14.67 -5.71 -31.86
C ILE A 225 15.35 -6.28 -30.64
N TRP A 226 15.36 -5.51 -29.56
CA TRP A 226 15.91 -5.91 -28.29
C TRP A 226 14.78 -6.14 -27.27
N ILE A 227 14.84 -7.25 -26.57
CA ILE A 227 13.93 -7.54 -25.46
C ILE A 227 14.76 -7.56 -24.18
N LYS A 228 14.44 -6.67 -23.25
CA LYS A 228 15.04 -6.64 -21.92
C LYS A 228 14.06 -7.30 -20.96
N ASN A 229 14.46 -8.41 -20.34
CA ASN A 229 13.74 -9.00 -19.23
C ASN A 229 13.86 -8.09 -18.01
N THR A 230 12.74 -7.69 -17.41
CA THR A 230 12.66 -6.90 -16.18
C THR A 230 12.07 -7.68 -15.02
N SER A 231 11.61 -8.92 -15.26
CA SER A 231 11.15 -9.81 -14.20
C SER A 231 12.32 -10.40 -13.42
N ILE A 232 12.08 -10.65 -12.13
CA ILE A 232 13.05 -11.35 -11.25
C ILE A 232 12.82 -12.86 -11.21
N ASP A 233 11.68 -13.34 -11.70
CA ASP A 233 11.20 -14.72 -11.56
C ASP A 233 10.77 -15.38 -12.88
N LEU A 234 10.78 -14.63 -13.99
CA LEU A 234 10.45 -15.19 -15.31
C LEU A 234 11.70 -15.34 -16.17
N ASP A 235 11.86 -16.48 -16.82
CA ASP A 235 12.80 -16.68 -17.90
C ASP A 235 12.06 -16.53 -19.24
N LEU A 236 12.38 -15.47 -19.99
CA LEU A 236 11.73 -15.23 -21.29
C LEU A 236 12.06 -16.30 -22.34
N GLY A 237 13.11 -17.10 -22.12
CA GLY A 237 13.45 -18.24 -22.99
C GLY A 237 12.48 -19.43 -22.89
N GLU A 238 11.59 -19.42 -21.89
CA GLU A 238 10.55 -20.45 -21.72
C GLU A 238 9.28 -20.15 -22.53
N PHE A 239 9.20 -18.98 -23.17
CA PHE A 239 8.07 -18.54 -23.99
C PHE A 239 8.41 -18.60 -25.47
N GLU A 240 7.45 -19.10 -26.29
CA GLU A 240 7.54 -19.16 -27.75
C GLU A 240 7.13 -17.84 -28.42
#